data_e09366244f10dbdb102f5b0d00c6f930
#
_entry.id   e09366244f10dbdb102f5b0d00c6f930
#
_cell.length_a   1.000
_cell.length_b   1.000
_cell.length_c   1.000
_cell.angle_alpha   90.00
_cell.angle_beta   90.00
_cell.angle_gamma   90.00
#
_symmetry.space_group_name_H-M   'P 1'
#
loop_
_entity.id
_entity.type
_entity.pdbx_description
1 polymer ?
#
loop_
_entity_poly.entity_id
_entity_poly.type
_entity_poly.pdbx_seq_one_letter_code
_entity_poly.pdbx_strand_id
1 'polypeptide(L)'
;MGQHMAKQISCDRSHQRYDMCTVNATTVLEPTTSTFFLVEPTQALMEKVRPYPRKWETSVMGRIKEVRLTSGPPSPSCQVHHSAPALVFSAGGYTGNVFHDFNDGFIPLYITVNSIFPDGNYVLVIHSSRRWWESKYADLLHTLSKHPIVNLEKANATHCFPYAHVGLISHGFMTIDPTLMPSSINLTHFRGFLDAAYAQNHPFPSPNISKQKARPRLVLVTRSGGAGRHILNQGDLNNAAEEVGFHVILFHPTPTTSLREAYALINSSHAMMGVHGAALTHSLFLRPGSVLMQVVPLGLAWAAETCFGNSSRELGLEYMEYKIGEKESTLADKYGNDDIMVKDPVRAQGKGWSTKIMDVYLKEQNITLDLVRFRRHLEEAYNKASKFLQNKG
;
A
#
# COMPACT_ATOMS: atom_id res chain seq x y z
N MET A 1 18.84 -25.74 38.09
CA MET A 1 17.87 -25.06 37.24
C MET A 1 18.62 -23.99 36.46
N GLY A 2 18.99 -24.24 35.20
CA GLY A 2 19.66 -23.26 34.35
C GLY A 2 18.64 -22.23 33.92
N GLN A 3 18.77 -20.99 34.38
CA GLN A 3 18.07 -19.87 33.80
C GLN A 3 18.47 -19.78 32.32
N HIS A 4 17.56 -20.07 31.39
CA HIS A 4 17.73 -19.71 29.98
C HIS A 4 17.80 -18.17 29.93
N MET A 5 19.00 -17.61 29.90
CA MET A 5 19.17 -16.19 29.63
C MET A 5 18.57 -15.93 28.24
N ALA A 6 17.57 -15.06 28.19
CA ALA A 6 16.94 -14.65 26.96
C ALA A 6 18.02 -14.10 26.01
N LYS A 7 18.01 -14.53 24.74
CA LYS A 7 18.97 -14.04 23.74
C LYS A 7 18.80 -12.52 23.58
N GLN A 8 19.90 -11.79 23.71
CA GLN A 8 19.91 -10.33 23.53
C GLN A 8 19.63 -9.91 22.07
N ILE A 9 20.03 -10.72 21.09
CA ILE A 9 19.66 -10.57 19.68
C ILE A 9 18.98 -11.87 19.25
N SER A 10 17.77 -11.75 18.68
CA SER A 10 17.04 -12.87 18.11
C SER A 10 16.39 -12.46 16.79
N CYS A 11 16.44 -13.35 15.79
CA CYS A 11 15.78 -13.14 14.50
C CYS A 11 14.86 -14.31 14.20
N ASP A 12 13.58 -14.03 13.98
CA ASP A 12 12.64 -14.98 13.40
C ASP A 12 12.68 -14.83 11.87
N ARG A 13 13.07 -15.91 11.20
CA ARG A 13 13.18 -16.01 9.74
C ARG A 13 12.24 -17.06 9.17
N SER A 14 11.33 -17.59 9.98
CA SER A 14 10.41 -18.67 9.59
C SER A 14 9.34 -18.21 8.62
N HIS A 15 8.95 -16.94 8.70
CA HIS A 15 7.86 -16.40 7.86
C HIS A 15 8.31 -16.20 6.40
N GLN A 16 7.42 -16.56 5.46
CA GLN A 16 7.72 -16.47 4.02
C GLN A 16 7.83 -15.04 3.49
N ARG A 17 7.19 -14.06 4.16
CA ARG A 17 7.08 -12.68 3.67
C ARG A 17 8.12 -11.75 4.25
N TYR A 18 8.57 -11.98 5.49
CA TYR A 18 9.46 -11.06 6.21
C TYR A 18 10.40 -11.79 7.16
N ASP A 19 11.45 -11.11 7.55
CA ASP A 19 12.28 -11.43 8.71
C ASP A 19 11.98 -10.39 9.80
N MET A 20 11.92 -10.82 11.06
CA MET A 20 11.78 -9.96 12.22
C MET A 20 12.91 -10.22 13.20
N CYS A 21 13.70 -9.19 13.49
CA CYS A 21 14.75 -9.27 14.49
C CYS A 21 14.42 -8.38 15.70
N THR A 22 14.82 -8.85 16.88
CA THR A 22 14.70 -8.09 18.14
C THR A 22 16.06 -7.98 18.79
N VAL A 23 16.43 -6.77 19.19
CA VAL A 23 17.54 -6.49 20.09
C VAL A 23 16.94 -6.21 21.47
N ASN A 24 16.97 -7.18 22.35
CA ASN A 24 16.30 -7.13 23.65
C ASN A 24 17.25 -6.67 24.76
N ALA A 25 17.92 -5.56 24.52
CA ALA A 25 18.86 -4.92 25.44
C ALA A 25 19.13 -3.48 25.01
N THR A 26 19.66 -2.66 25.90
CA THR A 26 20.11 -1.29 25.55
C THR A 26 21.08 -1.34 24.38
N THR A 27 20.79 -0.56 23.37
CA THR A 27 21.53 -0.59 22.11
C THR A 27 21.82 0.80 21.58
N VAL A 28 22.95 0.95 20.89
CA VAL A 28 23.37 2.19 20.21
C VAL A 28 23.31 1.96 18.72
N LEU A 29 22.54 2.77 18.03
CA LEU A 29 22.49 2.86 16.58
C LEU A 29 23.57 3.81 16.07
N GLU A 30 24.46 3.31 15.21
CA GLU A 30 25.36 4.10 14.38
C GLU A 30 24.73 4.24 12.98
N PRO A 31 24.20 5.44 12.63
CA PRO A 31 23.43 5.61 11.39
C PRO A 31 24.27 5.39 10.12
N THR A 32 25.53 5.84 10.10
CA THR A 32 26.38 5.80 8.90
C THR A 32 26.66 4.40 8.42
N THR A 33 26.67 3.42 9.35
CA THR A 33 26.87 2.00 9.06
C THR A 33 25.59 1.19 9.17
N SER A 34 24.47 1.82 9.55
CA SER A 34 23.18 1.15 9.83
C SER A 34 23.35 -0.01 10.82
N THR A 35 24.15 0.19 11.88
CA THR A 35 24.51 -0.86 12.83
C THR A 35 24.00 -0.55 14.23
N PHE A 36 23.32 -1.53 14.83
CA PHE A 36 22.94 -1.53 16.24
C PHE A 36 23.97 -2.32 17.04
N PHE A 37 24.58 -1.66 17.99
CA PHE A 37 25.56 -2.24 18.92
C PHE A 37 24.91 -2.50 20.27
N LEU A 38 25.08 -3.68 20.83
CA LEU A 38 24.74 -3.94 22.23
C LEU A 38 25.70 -3.16 23.16
N VAL A 39 25.13 -2.51 24.17
CA VAL A 39 25.93 -1.75 25.15
C VAL A 39 26.67 -2.72 26.10
N GLU A 40 25.98 -3.75 26.56
CA GLU A 40 26.52 -4.77 27.48
C GLU A 40 26.29 -6.17 26.91
N PRO A 41 27.12 -6.61 25.96
CA PRO A 41 26.97 -7.93 25.34
C PRO A 41 27.34 -9.07 26.31
N THR A 42 26.49 -10.08 26.38
CA THR A 42 26.73 -11.30 27.15
C THR A 42 27.39 -12.41 26.32
N GLN A 43 27.30 -12.31 25.00
CA GLN A 43 27.89 -13.26 24.05
C GLN A 43 28.21 -12.58 22.72
N ALA A 44 29.16 -13.14 21.98
CA ALA A 44 29.48 -12.65 20.63
C ALA A 44 28.38 -13.05 19.65
N LEU A 45 27.68 -12.07 19.07
CA LEU A 45 26.62 -12.25 18.10
C LEU A 45 26.74 -11.22 16.99
N MET A 46 26.38 -11.63 15.77
CA MET A 46 26.17 -10.73 14.65
C MET A 46 25.03 -11.26 13.78
N GLU A 47 24.04 -10.42 13.56
CA GLU A 47 22.92 -10.69 12.66
C GLU A 47 22.81 -9.57 11.60
N LYS A 48 22.26 -9.93 10.45
CA LYS A 48 21.95 -8.98 9.37
C LYS A 48 20.53 -9.19 8.94
N VAL A 49 19.81 -8.11 8.73
CA VAL A 49 18.41 -8.15 8.32
C VAL A 49 18.11 -7.05 7.29
N ARG A 50 17.28 -7.36 6.31
CA ARG A 50 16.72 -6.39 5.37
C ARG A 50 15.27 -6.13 5.75
N PRO A 51 14.97 -5.00 6.39
CA PRO A 51 13.67 -4.75 7.02
C PRO A 51 12.60 -4.31 6.00
N TYR A 52 12.23 -5.23 5.09
CA TYR A 52 11.24 -5.03 4.06
C TYR A 52 10.45 -6.32 3.79
N PRO A 53 9.10 -6.30 3.74
CA PRO A 53 8.30 -7.53 3.76
C PRO A 53 8.04 -8.13 2.37
N ARG A 54 9.12 -8.39 1.60
CA ARG A 54 9.09 -9.08 0.29
C ARG A 54 10.17 -10.14 0.18
N LYS A 55 10.37 -10.89 1.24
CA LYS A 55 11.43 -11.89 1.37
C LYS A 55 11.52 -12.88 0.20
N TRP A 56 10.37 -13.25 -0.38
CA TRP A 56 10.32 -14.17 -1.54
C TRP A 56 10.84 -13.54 -2.84
N GLU A 57 10.99 -12.23 -2.92
CA GLU A 57 11.36 -11.51 -4.13
C GLU A 57 12.81 -11.03 -4.07
N THR A 58 13.73 -11.95 -4.41
CA THR A 58 15.19 -11.75 -4.25
C THR A 58 15.72 -10.52 -4.99
N SER A 59 15.17 -10.21 -6.17
CA SER A 59 15.55 -9.03 -6.97
C SER A 59 15.24 -7.71 -6.26
N VAL A 60 14.15 -7.65 -5.52
CA VAL A 60 13.76 -6.50 -4.71
C VAL A 60 14.58 -6.46 -3.44
N MET A 61 14.66 -7.58 -2.72
CA MET A 61 15.42 -7.68 -1.47
C MET A 61 16.91 -7.37 -1.67
N GLY A 62 17.48 -7.67 -2.84
CA GLY A 62 18.85 -7.31 -3.19
C GLY A 62 19.11 -5.80 -3.20
N ARG A 63 18.07 -4.97 -3.36
CA ARG A 63 18.15 -3.50 -3.32
C ARG A 63 17.90 -2.89 -1.93
N ILE A 64 17.43 -3.70 -0.97
CA ILE A 64 17.20 -3.25 0.40
C ILE A 64 18.55 -3.27 1.14
N LYS A 65 18.93 -2.14 1.69
CA LYS A 65 20.12 -2.03 2.53
C LYS A 65 19.98 -2.86 3.81
N GLU A 66 21.06 -3.50 4.22
CA GLU A 66 21.08 -4.31 5.43
C GLU A 66 21.22 -3.45 6.68
N VAL A 67 20.51 -3.84 7.72
CA VAL A 67 20.74 -3.39 9.10
C VAL A 67 21.54 -4.49 9.81
N ARG A 68 22.59 -4.10 10.51
CA ARG A 68 23.44 -5.00 11.30
C ARG A 68 23.09 -4.89 12.78
N LEU A 69 23.05 -6.03 13.44
CA LEU A 69 22.83 -6.14 14.88
C LEU A 69 24.05 -6.88 15.45
N THR A 70 24.82 -6.24 16.33
CA THR A 70 26.10 -6.82 16.78
C THR A 70 26.39 -6.59 18.26
N SER A 71 27.09 -7.53 18.83
CA SER A 71 27.64 -7.45 20.17
C SER A 71 29.12 -6.99 20.22
N GLY A 72 29.72 -6.69 19.09
CA GLY A 72 31.11 -6.26 19.05
C GLY A 72 31.48 -5.54 17.75
N PRO A 73 32.51 -4.70 17.73
CA PRO A 73 33.31 -4.16 18.82
C PRO A 73 32.53 -3.37 19.87
N PRO A 74 33.14 -2.78 20.94
CA PRO A 74 32.41 -1.95 21.90
C PRO A 74 31.53 -0.91 21.23
N SER A 75 30.33 -0.68 21.78
CA SER A 75 29.39 0.31 21.24
C SER A 75 30.02 1.70 21.22
N PRO A 76 29.72 2.51 20.18
CA PRO A 76 30.10 3.90 20.20
C PRO A 76 29.39 4.66 21.35
N SER A 77 29.92 5.84 21.71
CA SER A 77 29.27 6.69 22.72
C SER A 77 27.91 7.17 22.24
N CYS A 78 26.96 7.25 23.16
CA CYS A 78 25.62 7.71 22.89
C CYS A 78 25.56 9.23 22.81
N GLN A 79 24.98 9.78 21.75
CA GLN A 79 24.80 11.22 21.59
C GLN A 79 23.33 11.66 21.76
N VAL A 80 22.37 10.82 21.32
CA VAL A 80 20.94 11.10 21.44
C VAL A 80 20.26 9.95 22.15
N HIS A 81 19.69 10.22 23.33
CA HIS A 81 19.03 9.23 24.17
C HIS A 81 17.52 9.22 23.90
N HIS A 82 16.96 8.06 23.63
CA HIS A 82 15.53 7.82 23.53
C HIS A 82 15.04 6.99 24.70
N SER A 83 13.94 7.41 25.32
CA SER A 83 13.25 6.64 26.35
C SER A 83 12.35 5.54 25.76
N ALA A 84 11.96 5.67 24.49
CA ALA A 84 11.17 4.71 23.74
C ALA A 84 12.04 3.79 22.87
N PRO A 85 11.62 2.54 22.61
CA PRO A 85 12.33 1.62 21.75
C PRO A 85 12.30 2.03 20.28
N ALA A 86 13.21 1.47 19.48
CA ALA A 86 13.23 1.67 18.03
C ALA A 86 12.36 0.63 17.29
N LEU A 87 11.59 1.08 16.30
CA LEU A 87 11.06 0.24 15.23
C LEU A 87 11.72 0.62 13.91
N VAL A 88 12.47 -0.33 13.34
CA VAL A 88 13.29 -0.11 12.15
C VAL A 88 12.66 -0.74 10.92
N PHE A 89 12.44 0.04 9.87
CA PHE A 89 11.98 -0.47 8.58
C PHE A 89 12.62 0.28 7.41
N SER A 90 12.46 -0.26 6.20
CA SER A 90 12.99 0.34 4.98
C SER A 90 11.87 0.98 4.15
N ALA A 91 12.06 2.24 3.75
CA ALA A 91 11.28 2.90 2.71
C ALA A 91 11.94 2.75 1.32
N GLY A 92 12.68 1.66 1.10
CA GLY A 92 13.30 1.27 -0.17
C GLY A 92 12.42 0.38 -1.04
N GLY A 93 13.04 -0.50 -1.81
CA GLY A 93 12.34 -1.49 -2.65
C GLY A 93 11.55 -0.87 -3.79
N TYR A 94 10.23 -1.03 -3.76
CA TYR A 94 9.30 -0.47 -4.75
C TYR A 94 8.74 0.91 -4.38
N THR A 95 9.33 1.58 -3.41
CA THR A 95 8.90 2.92 -2.97
C THR A 95 8.81 3.90 -4.13
N GLY A 96 7.73 4.67 -4.17
CA GLY A 96 7.36 5.56 -5.27
C GLY A 96 6.21 5.02 -6.12
N ASN A 97 5.87 3.75 -5.94
CA ASN A 97 4.63 3.18 -6.42
C ASN A 97 3.64 3.15 -5.26
N VAL A 98 2.56 3.92 -5.34
CA VAL A 98 1.59 4.09 -4.23
C VAL A 98 1.01 2.76 -3.73
N PHE A 99 0.85 1.76 -4.59
CA PHE A 99 0.42 0.43 -4.16
C PHE A 99 1.45 -0.19 -3.21
N HIS A 100 2.72 -0.14 -3.58
CA HIS A 100 3.79 -0.72 -2.76
C HIS A 100 4.06 0.11 -1.49
N ASP A 101 3.91 1.42 -1.54
CA ASP A 101 4.02 2.26 -0.35
C ASP A 101 3.00 1.86 0.72
N PHE A 102 1.78 1.46 0.32
CA PHE A 102 0.77 0.95 1.24
C PHE A 102 0.93 -0.55 1.53
N ASN A 103 1.06 -1.39 0.51
CA ASN A 103 1.11 -2.85 0.63
C ASN A 103 2.35 -3.36 1.37
N ASP A 104 3.52 -2.77 1.08
CA ASP A 104 4.81 -3.21 1.63
C ASP A 104 5.30 -2.29 2.76
N GLY A 105 4.67 -1.11 2.93
CA GLY A 105 5.03 -0.09 3.90
C GLY A 105 3.95 0.12 4.97
N PHE A 106 2.95 0.96 4.70
CA PHE A 106 2.04 1.47 5.75
C PHE A 106 1.11 0.42 6.36
N ILE A 107 0.58 -0.54 5.60
CA ILE A 107 -0.23 -1.64 6.15
C ILE A 107 0.64 -2.56 7.03
N PRO A 108 1.79 -3.06 6.58
CA PRO A 108 2.72 -3.78 7.45
C PRO A 108 3.20 -2.99 8.66
N LEU A 109 3.47 -1.70 8.51
CA LEU A 109 3.84 -0.85 9.64
C LEU A 109 2.71 -0.74 10.67
N TYR A 110 1.46 -0.53 10.21
CA TYR A 110 0.28 -0.49 11.06
C TYR A 110 0.05 -1.83 11.80
N ILE A 111 0.21 -2.96 11.11
CA ILE A 111 0.17 -4.29 11.72
C ILE A 111 1.24 -4.40 12.81
N THR A 112 2.48 -4.05 12.49
CA THR A 112 3.62 -4.21 13.38
C THR A 112 3.48 -3.38 14.64
N VAL A 113 3.10 -2.10 14.53
CA VAL A 113 2.98 -1.23 15.70
C VAL A 113 1.84 -1.66 16.61
N ASN A 114 0.71 -2.08 16.07
CA ASN A 114 -0.42 -2.56 16.87
C ASN A 114 -0.17 -3.95 17.49
N SER A 115 0.74 -4.75 16.93
CA SER A 115 1.11 -6.06 17.47
C SER A 115 2.18 -5.98 18.55
N ILE A 116 3.15 -5.06 18.42
CA ILE A 116 4.35 -5.02 19.28
C ILE A 116 4.30 -3.88 20.30
N PHE A 117 3.68 -2.73 19.95
CA PHE A 117 3.68 -1.52 20.76
C PHE A 117 2.25 -1.04 21.10
N PRO A 118 1.52 -1.77 21.95
CA PRO A 118 0.12 -1.47 22.23
C PRO A 118 -0.08 -0.12 22.93
N ASP A 119 0.95 0.42 23.58
CA ASP A 119 0.98 1.75 24.21
C ASP A 119 1.29 2.89 23.22
N GLY A 120 1.65 2.57 21.99
CA GLY A 120 2.05 3.53 20.95
C GLY A 120 3.36 4.28 21.25
N ASN A 121 4.19 3.72 22.15
CA ASN A 121 5.45 4.34 22.57
C ASN A 121 6.66 3.71 21.87
N TYR A 122 7.03 4.23 20.71
CA TYR A 122 8.17 3.78 19.90
C TYR A 122 8.68 4.92 19.02
N VAL A 123 9.94 4.84 18.64
CA VAL A 123 10.59 5.73 17.68
C VAL A 123 10.70 5.03 16.34
N LEU A 124 10.16 5.63 15.28
CA LEU A 124 10.35 5.13 13.92
C LEU A 124 11.78 5.43 13.44
N VAL A 125 12.51 4.40 13.05
CA VAL A 125 13.82 4.49 12.41
C VAL A 125 13.68 4.02 10.97
N ILE A 126 13.84 4.96 10.01
CA ILE A 126 13.55 4.70 8.62
C ILE A 126 14.84 4.62 7.81
N HIS A 127 15.06 3.47 7.16
CA HIS A 127 16.15 3.28 6.22
C HIS A 127 15.71 3.56 4.79
N SER A 128 16.61 4.10 3.96
CA SER A 128 16.38 4.38 2.53
C SER A 128 15.22 5.36 2.26
N SER A 129 14.87 6.19 3.24
CA SER A 129 13.84 7.22 3.08
C SER A 129 14.37 8.40 2.25
N ARG A 130 13.54 8.88 1.33
CA ARG A 130 13.81 10.06 0.50
C ARG A 130 12.98 11.24 0.98
N ARG A 131 13.49 12.47 0.84
CA ARG A 131 12.81 13.69 1.28
C ARG A 131 11.39 13.83 0.72
N TRP A 132 11.19 13.53 -0.56
CA TRP A 132 9.87 13.60 -1.19
C TRP A 132 8.89 12.58 -0.59
N TRP A 133 9.38 11.38 -0.22
CA TRP A 133 8.57 10.33 0.39
C TRP A 133 8.10 10.74 1.79
N GLU A 134 9.02 11.24 2.62
CA GLU A 134 8.69 11.77 3.95
C GLU A 134 7.67 12.90 3.87
N SER A 135 7.84 13.84 2.92
CA SER A 135 6.91 14.96 2.73
C SER A 135 5.54 14.47 2.29
N LYS A 136 5.48 13.51 1.36
CA LYS A 136 4.22 12.95 0.85
C LYS A 136 3.42 12.22 1.93
N TYR A 137 4.09 11.49 2.80
CA TYR A 137 3.49 10.64 3.83
C TYR A 137 3.59 11.24 5.24
N ALA A 138 3.94 12.51 5.38
CA ALA A 138 4.14 13.16 6.67
C ALA A 138 2.94 13.00 7.62
N ASP A 139 1.71 13.18 7.13
CA ASP A 139 0.50 13.04 7.92
C ASP A 139 0.35 11.62 8.52
N LEU A 140 0.61 10.58 7.71
CA LEU A 140 0.59 9.20 8.18
C LEU A 140 1.67 8.91 9.22
N LEU A 141 2.88 9.38 8.95
CA LEU A 141 4.02 9.16 9.84
C LEU A 141 3.82 9.86 11.19
N HIS A 142 3.30 11.08 11.20
CA HIS A 142 2.97 11.81 12.44
C HIS A 142 1.80 11.19 13.21
N THR A 143 0.85 10.58 12.50
CA THR A 143 -0.26 9.88 13.16
C THR A 143 0.19 8.56 13.77
N LEU A 144 1.20 7.89 13.18
CA LEU A 144 1.76 6.64 13.68
C LEU A 144 2.62 6.83 14.93
N SER A 145 3.53 7.80 14.94
CA SER A 145 4.52 7.95 16.01
C SER A 145 4.40 9.30 16.72
N LYS A 146 4.41 9.25 18.05
CA LYS A 146 4.46 10.43 18.93
C LYS A 146 5.86 11.04 19.01
N HIS A 147 6.88 10.29 18.59
CA HIS A 147 8.27 10.69 18.66
C HIS A 147 8.78 11.20 17.31
N PRO A 148 9.79 12.08 17.30
CA PRO A 148 10.50 12.45 16.07
C PRO A 148 11.08 11.22 15.38
N ILE A 149 10.97 11.19 14.06
CA ILE A 149 11.46 10.10 13.23
C ILE A 149 12.98 10.20 13.08
N VAL A 150 13.68 9.07 13.19
CA VAL A 150 15.10 8.96 12.87
C VAL A 150 15.24 8.47 11.43
N ASN A 151 15.69 9.34 10.55
CA ASN A 151 16.01 8.99 9.16
C ASN A 151 17.49 8.65 9.04
N LEU A 152 17.82 7.38 8.72
CA LEU A 152 19.20 6.91 8.63
C LEU A 152 20.02 7.56 7.49
N GLU A 153 19.35 8.09 6.47
CA GLU A 153 20.04 8.80 5.37
C GLU A 153 20.46 10.23 5.76
N LYS A 154 19.96 10.75 6.88
CA LYS A 154 20.21 12.13 7.35
C LYS A 154 20.86 12.18 8.73
N ALA A 155 20.68 11.14 9.53
CA ALA A 155 21.21 11.09 10.88
C ALA A 155 22.75 11.00 10.85
N ASN A 156 23.41 11.87 11.61
CA ASN A 156 24.85 11.91 11.76
C ASN A 156 25.32 11.73 13.22
N ALA A 157 24.38 11.64 14.14
CA ALA A 157 24.59 11.36 15.55
C ALA A 157 24.21 9.91 15.89
N THR A 158 24.87 9.34 16.87
CA THR A 158 24.49 8.03 17.43
C THR A 158 23.24 8.15 18.28
N HIS A 159 22.32 7.19 18.14
CA HIS A 159 21.07 7.15 18.86
C HIS A 159 21.00 5.92 19.78
N CYS A 160 20.58 6.10 21.01
CA CYS A 160 20.48 5.03 21.99
C CYS A 160 19.02 4.72 22.31
N PHE A 161 18.71 3.43 22.36
CA PHE A 161 17.38 2.92 22.62
C PHE A 161 17.40 1.85 23.71
N PRO A 162 16.34 1.72 24.53
CA PRO A 162 16.24 0.65 25.51
C PRO A 162 16.24 -0.74 24.88
N TYR A 163 15.62 -0.89 23.72
CA TYR A 163 15.61 -2.09 22.86
C TYR A 163 15.19 -1.68 21.44
N ALA A 164 15.26 -2.61 20.48
CA ALA A 164 14.88 -2.35 19.09
C ALA A 164 14.21 -3.55 18.43
N HIS A 165 13.22 -3.29 17.57
CA HIS A 165 12.66 -4.24 16.61
C HIS A 165 13.05 -3.83 15.19
N VAL A 166 13.43 -4.79 14.36
CA VAL A 166 13.90 -4.55 12.99
C VAL A 166 13.14 -5.45 12.03
N GLY A 167 12.31 -4.87 11.18
CA GLY A 167 11.44 -5.58 10.25
C GLY A 167 9.99 -5.14 10.37
N LEU A 168 9.15 -5.61 9.44
CA LEU A 168 7.71 -5.37 9.43
C LEU A 168 6.95 -6.69 9.28
N ILE A 169 5.90 -6.86 10.06
CA ILE A 169 4.95 -7.97 9.97
C ILE A 169 4.00 -7.71 8.78
N SER A 170 3.83 -8.70 7.91
CA SER A 170 2.92 -8.62 6.76
C SER A 170 2.04 -9.86 6.69
N HIS A 171 0.73 -9.67 6.61
CA HIS A 171 -0.24 -10.76 6.54
C HIS A 171 -0.58 -11.17 5.11
N GLY A 172 -0.36 -10.28 4.12
CA GLY A 172 -0.72 -10.56 2.74
C GLY A 172 -0.63 -9.34 1.84
N PHE A 173 -1.31 -9.42 0.70
CA PHE A 173 -1.48 -8.30 -0.20
C PHE A 173 -2.68 -7.46 0.24
N MET A 174 -2.45 -6.19 0.56
CA MET A 174 -3.48 -5.20 0.93
C MET A 174 -4.48 -5.73 1.98
N THR A 175 -4.03 -6.51 2.95
CA THR A 175 -4.89 -7.15 3.96
C THR A 175 -4.31 -7.08 5.37
N ILE A 176 -5.20 -7.11 6.35
CA ILE A 176 -4.89 -7.29 7.77
C ILE A 176 -5.75 -8.45 8.27
N ASP A 177 -5.13 -9.60 8.52
CA ASP A 177 -5.82 -10.77 9.06
C ASP A 177 -6.18 -10.54 10.54
N PRO A 178 -7.47 -10.40 10.88
CA PRO A 178 -7.88 -10.12 12.25
C PRO A 178 -7.59 -11.26 13.22
N THR A 179 -7.40 -12.48 12.73
CA THR A 179 -7.08 -13.64 13.58
C THR A 179 -5.64 -13.61 14.10
N LEU A 180 -4.78 -12.85 13.41
CA LEU A 180 -3.36 -12.65 13.77
C LEU A 180 -3.12 -11.33 14.53
N MET A 181 -4.18 -10.54 14.75
CA MET A 181 -4.08 -9.22 15.37
C MET A 181 -4.68 -9.17 16.78
N PRO A 182 -4.06 -8.42 17.71
CA PRO A 182 -4.70 -8.09 18.97
C PRO A 182 -6.05 -7.42 18.74
N SER A 183 -7.04 -7.75 19.57
CA SER A 183 -8.39 -7.15 19.51
C SER A 183 -9.07 -7.23 18.13
N SER A 184 -8.70 -8.23 17.32
CA SER A 184 -9.25 -8.45 15.97
C SER A 184 -9.16 -7.22 15.05
N ILE A 185 -8.09 -6.45 15.18
CA ILE A 185 -7.81 -5.32 14.29
C ILE A 185 -7.76 -5.82 12.85
N ASN A 186 -8.41 -5.08 11.95
CA ASN A 186 -8.55 -5.43 10.54
C ASN A 186 -8.38 -4.20 9.63
N LEU A 187 -8.61 -4.35 8.33
CA LEU A 187 -8.41 -3.29 7.35
C LEU A 187 -9.35 -2.08 7.54
N THR A 188 -10.54 -2.26 8.17
CA THR A 188 -11.41 -1.12 8.48
C THR A 188 -10.84 -0.23 9.60
N HIS A 189 -10.10 -0.81 10.53
CA HIS A 189 -9.36 -0.03 11.54
C HIS A 189 -8.21 0.76 10.91
N PHE A 190 -7.52 0.16 9.93
CA PHE A 190 -6.52 0.88 9.14
C PHE A 190 -7.15 2.04 8.36
N ARG A 191 -8.35 1.84 7.79
CA ARG A 191 -9.09 2.95 7.17
C ARG A 191 -9.41 4.06 8.18
N GLY A 192 -9.82 3.71 9.40
CA GLY A 192 -10.00 4.68 10.50
C GLY A 192 -8.72 5.46 10.85
N PHE A 193 -7.57 4.80 10.78
CA PHE A 193 -6.27 5.47 10.90
C PHE A 193 -6.02 6.48 9.77
N LEU A 194 -6.39 6.15 8.52
CA LEU A 194 -6.31 7.10 7.39
C LEU A 194 -7.26 8.30 7.59
N ASP A 195 -8.46 8.06 8.13
CA ASP A 195 -9.39 9.13 8.49
C ASP A 195 -8.79 10.05 9.55
N ALA A 196 -8.17 9.50 10.59
CA ALA A 196 -7.50 10.29 11.63
C ALA A 196 -6.36 11.16 11.06
N ALA A 197 -5.61 10.63 10.08
CA ALA A 197 -4.50 11.36 9.46
C ALA A 197 -4.96 12.50 8.54
N TYR A 198 -6.09 12.35 7.84
CA TYR A 198 -6.46 13.25 6.75
C TYR A 198 -7.74 14.07 6.99
N ALA A 199 -8.67 13.63 7.85
CA ALA A 199 -9.96 14.31 8.04
C ALA A 199 -9.88 15.58 8.91
N GLN A 200 -8.89 15.71 9.78
CA GLN A 200 -8.87 16.72 10.85
C GLN A 200 -8.73 18.18 10.41
N ASN A 201 -8.43 18.51 9.15
CA ASN A 201 -8.08 19.87 8.73
C ASN A 201 -8.86 20.43 7.52
N HIS A 202 -9.92 19.76 7.08
CA HIS A 202 -10.80 20.34 6.09
C HIS A 202 -12.27 20.17 6.51
N PRO A 203 -12.98 21.28 6.81
CA PRO A 203 -14.41 21.26 6.61
C PRO A 203 -14.58 20.96 5.12
N PHE A 204 -15.06 19.75 4.79
CA PHE A 204 -15.52 19.47 3.43
C PHE A 204 -16.44 20.63 3.07
N PRO A 205 -16.23 21.34 1.94
CA PRO A 205 -17.25 22.27 1.51
C PRO A 205 -18.53 21.46 1.43
N SER A 206 -19.47 21.73 2.34
CA SER A 206 -20.84 21.27 2.17
C SER A 206 -21.20 21.70 0.77
N PRO A 207 -21.47 20.79 -0.15
CA PRO A 207 -21.94 21.22 -1.45
C PRO A 207 -23.16 22.11 -1.15
N ASN A 208 -23.17 23.35 -1.64
CA ASN A 208 -24.36 24.17 -1.68
C ASN A 208 -25.40 23.33 -2.43
N ILE A 209 -26.18 22.57 -1.69
CA ILE A 209 -27.25 21.73 -2.23
C ILE A 209 -28.37 22.71 -2.62
N SER A 210 -28.21 23.32 -3.81
CA SER A 210 -29.38 23.75 -4.54
C SER A 210 -30.29 22.51 -4.63
N LYS A 211 -31.60 22.67 -4.47
CA LYS A 211 -32.65 21.62 -4.42
C LYS A 211 -32.73 20.71 -5.67
N GLN A 212 -31.70 20.66 -6.50
CA GLN A 212 -31.49 19.69 -7.56
C GLN A 212 -31.04 18.35 -6.96
N LYS A 213 -31.77 17.31 -7.32
CA LYS A 213 -31.48 15.91 -6.88
C LYS A 213 -29.98 15.62 -7.04
N ALA A 214 -29.28 15.48 -5.93
CA ALA A 214 -27.83 15.30 -5.96
C ALA A 214 -27.48 14.03 -6.77
N ARG A 215 -26.64 14.17 -7.79
CA ARG A 215 -26.16 13.07 -8.62
C ARG A 215 -25.02 12.33 -7.89
N PRO A 216 -24.96 10.98 -7.93
CA PRO A 216 -23.81 10.26 -7.41
C PRO A 216 -22.53 10.69 -8.11
N ARG A 217 -21.47 10.96 -7.34
CA ARG A 217 -20.15 11.30 -7.88
C ARG A 217 -19.35 10.03 -8.16
N LEU A 218 -18.84 9.91 -9.40
CA LEU A 218 -17.94 8.86 -9.85
C LEU A 218 -16.54 9.46 -10.07
N VAL A 219 -15.57 9.00 -9.31
CA VAL A 219 -14.14 9.29 -9.57
C VAL A 219 -13.64 8.33 -10.64
N LEU A 220 -13.37 8.83 -11.84
CA LEU A 220 -12.77 8.06 -12.93
C LEU A 220 -11.26 8.26 -12.91
N VAL A 221 -10.55 7.20 -12.52
CA VAL A 221 -9.08 7.18 -12.49
C VAL A 221 -8.54 7.10 -13.90
N THR A 222 -7.77 8.11 -14.28
CA THR A 222 -7.11 8.20 -15.58
C THR A 222 -5.62 7.94 -15.49
N ARG A 223 -4.97 7.70 -16.61
CA ARG A 223 -3.54 7.44 -16.70
C ARG A 223 -2.89 8.34 -17.74
N SER A 224 -1.58 8.60 -17.56
CA SER A 224 -0.73 9.24 -18.58
C SER A 224 0.60 8.51 -18.70
N GLY A 225 1.34 8.83 -19.75
CA GLY A 225 2.66 8.28 -20.00
C GLY A 225 2.66 6.86 -20.58
N GLY A 226 3.83 6.23 -20.68
CA GLY A 226 4.03 4.93 -21.35
C GLY A 226 3.73 3.69 -20.49
N ALA A 227 2.98 3.82 -19.40
CA ALA A 227 2.77 2.71 -18.45
C ALA A 227 1.73 1.66 -18.90
N GLY A 228 1.15 1.81 -20.10
CA GLY A 228 0.11 0.92 -20.64
C GLY A 228 -1.20 0.98 -19.85
N ARG A 229 -2.16 0.17 -20.27
CA ARG A 229 -3.49 0.04 -19.66
C ARG A 229 -4.31 1.34 -19.67
N HIS A 230 -4.13 2.15 -20.72
CA HIS A 230 -4.95 3.31 -20.97
C HIS A 230 -6.30 2.87 -21.56
N ILE A 231 -7.39 3.55 -21.18
CA ILE A 231 -8.67 3.45 -21.86
C ILE A 231 -8.60 4.39 -23.05
N LEU A 232 -8.54 3.83 -24.26
CA LEU A 232 -8.34 4.60 -25.49
C LEU A 232 -9.60 5.41 -25.87
N ASN A 233 -10.79 4.91 -25.54
CA ASN A 233 -12.08 5.59 -25.74
C ASN A 233 -12.59 6.21 -24.42
N GLN A 234 -11.71 6.84 -23.65
CA GLN A 234 -12.05 7.44 -22.35
C GLN A 234 -13.11 8.54 -22.47
N GLY A 235 -13.10 9.32 -23.54
CA GLY A 235 -14.13 10.37 -23.78
C GLY A 235 -15.53 9.79 -23.90
N ASP A 236 -15.68 8.72 -24.66
CA ASP A 236 -16.96 8.03 -24.84
C ASP A 236 -17.41 7.35 -23.53
N LEU A 237 -16.49 6.78 -22.78
CA LEU A 237 -16.76 6.24 -21.45
C LEU A 237 -17.28 7.33 -20.49
N ASN A 238 -16.64 8.48 -20.48
CA ASN A 238 -17.08 9.62 -19.66
C ASN A 238 -18.52 10.04 -20.02
N ASN A 239 -18.81 10.17 -21.31
CA ASN A 239 -20.16 10.51 -21.80
C ASN A 239 -21.18 9.43 -21.39
N ALA A 240 -20.86 8.16 -21.56
CA ALA A 240 -21.73 7.06 -21.16
C ALA A 240 -22.02 7.05 -19.65
N ALA A 241 -21.04 7.36 -18.80
CA ALA A 241 -21.25 7.46 -17.36
C ALA A 241 -22.12 8.67 -16.97
N GLU A 242 -21.94 9.79 -17.63
CA GLU A 242 -22.79 10.99 -17.47
C GLU A 242 -24.24 10.73 -17.92
N GLU A 243 -24.45 10.04 -19.04
CA GLU A 243 -25.76 9.63 -19.55
C GLU A 243 -26.50 8.70 -18.58
N VAL A 244 -25.79 7.77 -17.94
CA VAL A 244 -26.37 6.90 -16.91
C VAL A 244 -26.81 7.70 -15.67
N GLY A 245 -26.20 8.85 -15.42
CA GLY A 245 -26.60 9.77 -14.37
C GLY A 245 -25.51 10.16 -13.38
N PHE A 246 -24.31 9.67 -13.52
CA PHE A 246 -23.18 10.08 -12.66
C PHE A 246 -22.79 11.54 -12.88
N HIS A 247 -22.26 12.17 -11.86
CA HIS A 247 -21.36 13.31 -11.99
C HIS A 247 -19.92 12.78 -12.00
N VAL A 248 -19.28 12.82 -13.17
CA VAL A 248 -17.95 12.22 -13.36
C VAL A 248 -16.86 13.23 -13.01
N ILE A 249 -15.90 12.80 -12.20
CA ILE A 249 -14.73 13.58 -11.81
C ILE A 249 -13.49 12.81 -12.25
N LEU A 250 -12.71 13.40 -13.17
CA LEU A 250 -11.46 12.78 -13.63
C LEU A 250 -10.39 12.94 -12.55
N PHE A 251 -9.77 11.84 -12.17
CA PHE A 251 -8.66 11.79 -11.22
C PHE A 251 -7.41 11.24 -11.88
N HIS A 252 -6.41 12.09 -12.01
CA HIS A 252 -5.13 11.77 -12.64
C HIS A 252 -4.00 11.80 -11.62
N PRO A 253 -3.82 10.73 -10.82
CA PRO A 253 -2.80 10.73 -9.79
C PRO A 253 -1.39 10.63 -10.39
N THR A 254 -0.50 11.45 -9.87
CA THR A 254 0.92 11.51 -10.18
C THR A 254 1.74 11.20 -8.91
N PRO A 255 3.05 11.00 -9.01
CA PRO A 255 3.90 10.87 -7.82
C PRO A 255 3.80 12.05 -6.85
N THR A 256 3.47 13.26 -7.36
CA THR A 256 3.35 14.49 -6.58
C THR A 256 1.93 14.78 -6.10
N THR A 257 0.95 13.93 -6.43
CA THR A 257 -0.44 14.11 -5.97
C THR A 257 -0.49 14.11 -4.45
N SER A 258 -1.10 15.16 -3.88
CA SER A 258 -1.35 15.28 -2.45
C SER A 258 -2.32 14.18 -2.00
N LEU A 259 -1.92 13.38 -1.01
CA LEU A 259 -2.79 12.35 -0.45
C LEU A 259 -3.97 12.94 0.31
N ARG A 260 -3.81 14.11 0.90
CA ARG A 260 -4.88 14.85 1.57
C ARG A 260 -5.96 15.28 0.57
N GLU A 261 -5.58 15.82 -0.58
CA GLU A 261 -6.51 16.20 -1.65
C GLU A 261 -7.19 14.97 -2.26
N ALA A 262 -6.40 13.91 -2.51
CA ALA A 262 -6.95 12.63 -2.98
C ALA A 262 -7.94 12.03 -1.97
N TYR A 263 -7.62 12.06 -0.67
CA TYR A 263 -8.53 11.64 0.38
C TYR A 263 -9.82 12.46 0.37
N ALA A 264 -9.73 13.79 0.34
CA ALA A 264 -10.89 14.67 0.33
C ALA A 264 -11.84 14.39 -0.85
N LEU A 265 -11.27 14.23 -2.05
CA LEU A 265 -12.01 13.91 -3.27
C LEU A 265 -12.70 12.55 -3.17
N ILE A 266 -11.94 11.51 -2.85
CA ILE A 266 -12.42 10.12 -2.93
C ILE A 266 -13.35 9.80 -1.76
N ASN A 267 -13.01 10.23 -0.54
CA ASN A 267 -13.87 10.04 0.63
C ASN A 267 -15.23 10.74 0.49
N SER A 268 -15.29 11.85 -0.23
CA SER A 268 -16.57 12.54 -0.50
C SER A 268 -17.35 11.96 -1.70
N SER A 269 -16.80 11.00 -2.43
CA SER A 269 -17.42 10.40 -3.62
C SER A 269 -18.22 9.13 -3.29
N HIS A 270 -19.02 8.64 -4.24
CA HIS A 270 -19.96 7.53 -4.07
C HIS A 270 -19.53 6.31 -4.87
N ALA A 271 -18.71 6.53 -5.89
CA ALA A 271 -18.10 5.48 -6.69
C ALA A 271 -16.70 5.89 -7.15
N MET A 272 -15.85 4.93 -7.35
CA MET A 272 -14.55 5.07 -7.98
C MET A 272 -14.39 3.98 -9.04
N MET A 273 -13.83 4.32 -10.19
CA MET A 273 -13.59 3.40 -11.28
C MET A 273 -12.20 3.61 -11.86
N GLY A 274 -11.56 2.52 -12.26
CA GLY A 274 -10.30 2.58 -13.00
C GLY A 274 -9.82 1.23 -13.48
N VAL A 275 -8.82 1.25 -14.36
CA VAL A 275 -8.14 0.05 -14.82
C VAL A 275 -7.19 -0.43 -13.72
N HIS A 276 -7.08 -1.77 -13.55
CA HIS A 276 -6.17 -2.40 -12.59
C HIS A 276 -4.79 -1.73 -12.59
N GLY A 277 -4.33 -1.37 -11.41
CA GLY A 277 -3.02 -0.79 -11.19
C GLY A 277 -2.92 0.09 -9.95
N ALA A 278 -1.70 0.57 -9.66
CA ALA A 278 -1.34 1.23 -8.41
C ALA A 278 -2.27 2.40 -8.00
N ALA A 279 -2.80 3.15 -8.96
CA ALA A 279 -3.71 4.27 -8.67
C ALA A 279 -4.99 3.84 -7.94
N LEU A 280 -5.45 2.57 -8.10
CA LEU A 280 -6.59 2.04 -7.37
C LEU A 280 -6.36 1.90 -5.87
N THR A 281 -5.12 1.99 -5.39
CA THR A 281 -4.82 2.03 -3.95
C THR A 281 -5.54 3.17 -3.24
N HIS A 282 -5.85 4.25 -3.93
CA HIS A 282 -6.66 5.34 -3.39
C HIS A 282 -8.09 4.92 -3.01
N SER A 283 -8.55 3.72 -3.42
CA SER A 283 -9.81 3.13 -2.95
C SER A 283 -9.85 2.91 -1.43
N LEU A 284 -8.69 2.86 -0.77
CA LEU A 284 -8.59 2.89 0.70
C LEU A 284 -9.27 4.12 1.34
N PHE A 285 -9.47 5.18 0.57
CA PHE A 285 -10.15 6.40 1.01
C PHE A 285 -11.66 6.38 0.81
N LEU A 286 -12.21 5.39 0.09
CA LEU A 286 -13.64 5.25 -0.10
C LEU A 286 -14.34 4.90 1.23
N ARG A 287 -15.55 5.41 1.41
CA ARG A 287 -16.38 5.08 2.57
C ARG A 287 -17.02 3.68 2.40
N PRO A 288 -17.16 2.90 3.48
CA PRO A 288 -17.89 1.63 3.42
C PRO A 288 -19.29 1.80 2.82
N GLY A 289 -19.64 0.94 1.88
CA GLY A 289 -20.88 0.97 1.10
C GLY A 289 -20.78 1.74 -0.21
N SER A 290 -19.71 2.50 -0.48
CA SER A 290 -19.46 3.07 -1.80
C SER A 290 -18.95 2.02 -2.79
N VAL A 291 -19.01 2.34 -4.08
CA VAL A 291 -18.69 1.41 -5.16
C VAL A 291 -17.24 1.53 -5.60
N LEU A 292 -16.53 0.40 -5.70
CA LEU A 292 -15.31 0.31 -6.49
C LEU A 292 -15.54 -0.56 -7.72
N MET A 293 -15.42 0.03 -8.91
CA MET A 293 -15.45 -0.70 -10.18
C MET A 293 -14.04 -0.83 -10.74
N GLN A 294 -13.57 -2.05 -10.91
CA GLN A 294 -12.26 -2.34 -11.48
C GLN A 294 -12.39 -2.90 -12.89
N VAL A 295 -11.80 -2.22 -13.87
CA VAL A 295 -11.59 -2.77 -15.21
C VAL A 295 -10.35 -3.67 -15.15
N VAL A 296 -10.55 -4.94 -15.48
CA VAL A 296 -9.52 -5.98 -15.39
C VAL A 296 -8.99 -6.32 -16.78
N PRO A 297 -7.76 -5.91 -17.12
CA PRO A 297 -7.11 -6.24 -18.39
C PRO A 297 -6.87 -7.75 -18.56
N LEU A 298 -6.61 -8.18 -19.79
CA LEU A 298 -6.19 -9.57 -20.06
C LEU A 298 -5.00 -9.97 -19.19
N GLY A 299 -5.01 -11.18 -18.67
CA GLY A 299 -3.92 -11.74 -17.87
C GLY A 299 -3.80 -11.20 -16.44
N LEU A 300 -4.66 -10.26 -16.00
CA LEU A 300 -4.53 -9.62 -14.70
C LEU A 300 -5.63 -9.99 -13.68
N ALA A 301 -6.46 -11.01 -13.96
CA ALA A 301 -7.58 -11.37 -13.08
C ALA A 301 -7.12 -11.75 -11.66
N TRP A 302 -6.07 -12.56 -11.53
CA TRP A 302 -5.51 -12.91 -10.22
C TRP A 302 -5.00 -11.68 -9.47
N ALA A 303 -4.25 -10.81 -10.15
CA ALA A 303 -3.71 -9.61 -9.53
C ALA A 303 -4.83 -8.62 -9.11
N ALA A 304 -5.88 -8.51 -9.95
CA ALA A 304 -7.03 -7.68 -9.66
C ALA A 304 -7.74 -8.12 -8.37
N GLU A 305 -8.00 -9.41 -8.25
CA GLU A 305 -8.63 -9.99 -7.06
C GLU A 305 -7.74 -9.84 -5.82
N THR A 306 -6.46 -10.24 -5.93
CA THR A 306 -5.53 -10.27 -4.80
C THR A 306 -5.19 -8.88 -4.27
N CYS A 307 -5.00 -7.89 -5.18
CA CYS A 307 -4.58 -6.55 -4.79
C CYS A 307 -5.75 -5.65 -4.36
N PHE A 308 -6.94 -5.82 -4.97
CA PHE A 308 -8.04 -4.88 -4.74
C PHE A 308 -9.40 -5.55 -4.46
N GLY A 309 -9.68 -6.73 -5.04
CA GLY A 309 -10.96 -7.40 -4.82
C GLY A 309 -11.18 -7.77 -3.35
N ASN A 310 -10.22 -8.48 -2.76
CA ASN A 310 -10.29 -8.90 -1.36
C ASN A 310 -10.32 -7.71 -0.41
N SER A 311 -9.38 -6.77 -0.55
CA SER A 311 -9.31 -5.59 0.31
C SER A 311 -10.56 -4.71 0.23
N SER A 312 -11.18 -4.59 -0.95
CA SER A 312 -12.43 -3.86 -1.11
C SER A 312 -13.58 -4.46 -0.32
N ARG A 313 -13.72 -5.80 -0.34
CA ARG A 313 -14.75 -6.49 0.44
C ARG A 313 -14.48 -6.37 1.95
N GLU A 314 -13.22 -6.48 2.38
CA GLU A 314 -12.81 -6.26 3.78
C GLU A 314 -13.14 -4.84 4.26
N LEU A 315 -13.05 -3.84 3.37
CA LEU A 315 -13.43 -2.46 3.63
C LEU A 315 -14.94 -2.20 3.56
N GLY A 316 -15.74 -3.22 3.24
CA GLY A 316 -17.18 -3.07 3.09
C GLY A 316 -17.59 -2.28 1.86
N LEU A 317 -16.76 -2.23 0.80
CA LEU A 317 -17.10 -1.60 -0.47
C LEU A 317 -17.96 -2.53 -1.33
N GLU A 318 -18.83 -1.95 -2.15
CA GLU A 318 -19.50 -2.64 -3.25
C GLU A 318 -18.48 -2.83 -4.39
N TYR A 319 -17.76 -3.96 -4.36
CA TYR A 319 -16.74 -4.26 -5.36
C TYR A 319 -17.38 -4.85 -6.62
N MET A 320 -17.03 -4.27 -7.77
CA MET A 320 -17.46 -4.73 -9.09
C MET A 320 -16.25 -4.87 -10.01
N GLU A 321 -16.15 -5.96 -10.74
CA GLU A 321 -15.11 -6.16 -11.76
C GLU A 321 -15.69 -6.26 -13.15
N TYR A 322 -15.02 -5.64 -14.11
CA TYR A 322 -15.28 -5.80 -15.52
C TYR A 322 -14.05 -6.42 -16.18
N LYS A 323 -14.11 -7.70 -16.48
CA LYS A 323 -13.08 -8.40 -17.25
C LYS A 323 -13.26 -8.09 -18.72
N ILE A 324 -12.24 -7.46 -19.33
CA ILE A 324 -12.29 -7.14 -20.76
C ILE A 324 -12.26 -8.42 -21.59
N GLY A 325 -12.87 -8.35 -22.77
CA GLY A 325 -12.73 -9.38 -23.80
C GLY A 325 -11.45 -9.20 -24.63
N GLU A 326 -11.12 -10.21 -25.41
CA GLU A 326 -9.93 -10.20 -26.28
C GLU A 326 -9.90 -9.00 -27.21
N LYS A 327 -11.06 -8.65 -27.82
CA LYS A 327 -11.21 -7.52 -28.74
C LYS A 327 -11.10 -6.15 -28.09
N GLU A 328 -11.15 -6.07 -26.78
CA GLU A 328 -10.99 -4.83 -26.04
C GLU A 328 -9.53 -4.53 -25.66
N SER A 329 -8.62 -5.50 -25.88
CA SER A 329 -7.19 -5.35 -25.61
C SER A 329 -6.40 -5.13 -26.88
N THR A 330 -5.48 -4.15 -26.88
CA THR A 330 -4.54 -3.94 -27.98
C THR A 330 -3.50 -5.07 -28.14
N LEU A 331 -3.48 -6.06 -27.23
CA LEU A 331 -2.63 -7.26 -27.42
C LEU A 331 -3.05 -8.07 -28.63
N ALA A 332 -4.34 -8.07 -28.99
CA ALA A 332 -4.84 -8.71 -30.20
C ALA A 332 -4.22 -8.11 -31.47
N ASP A 333 -4.00 -6.80 -31.52
CA ASP A 333 -3.35 -6.13 -32.63
C ASP A 333 -1.86 -6.48 -32.72
N LYS A 334 -1.22 -6.70 -31.55
CA LYS A 334 0.22 -6.96 -31.47
C LYS A 334 0.59 -8.43 -31.72
N TYR A 335 -0.16 -9.35 -31.14
CA TYR A 335 0.14 -10.79 -31.15
C TYR A 335 -0.75 -11.60 -32.09
N GLY A 336 -1.87 -11.02 -32.52
CA GLY A 336 -2.92 -11.71 -33.29
C GLY A 336 -3.98 -12.36 -32.39
N ASN A 337 -5.20 -12.48 -32.94
CA ASN A 337 -6.34 -12.97 -32.20
C ASN A 337 -6.21 -14.43 -31.72
N ASP A 338 -5.42 -15.24 -32.40
CA ASP A 338 -5.27 -16.68 -32.11
C ASP A 338 -4.03 -16.98 -31.24
N ASP A 339 -3.24 -15.96 -30.88
CA ASP A 339 -2.07 -16.13 -30.01
C ASP A 339 -2.49 -16.49 -28.59
N ILE A 340 -1.72 -17.36 -27.94
CA ILE A 340 -1.95 -17.82 -26.57
C ILE A 340 -1.96 -16.65 -25.57
N MET A 341 -1.19 -15.58 -25.82
CA MET A 341 -1.14 -14.38 -24.99
C MET A 341 -2.50 -13.66 -24.95
N VAL A 342 -3.33 -13.85 -25.97
CA VAL A 342 -4.65 -13.23 -26.11
C VAL A 342 -5.75 -14.22 -25.71
N LYS A 343 -5.70 -15.44 -26.26
CA LYS A 343 -6.73 -16.48 -26.08
C LYS A 343 -6.77 -17.10 -24.70
N ASP A 344 -5.59 -17.39 -24.15
CA ASP A 344 -5.47 -18.08 -22.86
C ASP A 344 -4.30 -17.45 -22.05
N PRO A 345 -4.51 -16.25 -21.51
CA PRO A 345 -3.50 -15.58 -20.70
C PRO A 345 -3.04 -16.38 -19.48
N VAL A 346 -3.92 -17.20 -18.91
CA VAL A 346 -3.59 -18.05 -17.74
C VAL A 346 -2.57 -19.10 -18.14
N ARG A 347 -2.80 -19.78 -19.28
CA ARG A 347 -1.86 -20.78 -19.81
C ARG A 347 -0.57 -20.14 -20.28
N ALA A 348 -0.61 -18.95 -20.88
CA ALA A 348 0.56 -18.19 -21.28
C ALA A 348 1.48 -17.82 -20.09
N GLN A 349 0.89 -17.55 -18.92
CA GLN A 349 1.62 -17.24 -17.69
C GLN A 349 2.35 -18.47 -17.09
N GLY A 350 1.86 -19.68 -17.37
CA GLY A 350 2.43 -20.91 -16.83
C GLY A 350 2.40 -20.95 -15.29
N LYS A 351 3.45 -21.51 -14.68
CA LYS A 351 3.52 -21.69 -13.22
C LYS A 351 3.95 -20.43 -12.43
N GLY A 352 4.09 -19.28 -13.08
CA GLY A 352 4.54 -18.07 -12.39
C GLY A 352 4.64 -16.86 -13.29
N TRP A 353 4.72 -15.71 -12.64
CA TRP A 353 4.84 -14.42 -13.29
C TRP A 353 6.31 -14.12 -13.59
N SER A 354 6.80 -14.52 -14.76
CA SER A 354 8.09 -14.04 -15.21
C SER A 354 8.05 -12.53 -15.52
N THR A 355 9.16 -11.85 -15.39
CA THR A 355 9.26 -10.41 -15.71
C THR A 355 8.77 -10.11 -17.14
N LYS A 356 9.07 -10.99 -18.10
CA LYS A 356 8.64 -10.83 -19.50
C LYS A 356 7.12 -10.87 -19.63
N ILE A 357 6.45 -11.82 -18.96
CA ILE A 357 4.98 -11.96 -18.98
C ILE A 357 4.32 -10.79 -18.26
N MET A 358 4.89 -10.38 -17.13
CA MET A 358 4.44 -9.19 -16.41
C MET A 358 4.49 -7.93 -17.28
N ASP A 359 5.55 -7.77 -18.04
CA ASP A 359 5.70 -6.63 -18.95
C ASP A 359 4.63 -6.61 -20.03
N VAL A 360 4.30 -7.76 -20.63
CA VAL A 360 3.23 -7.87 -21.63
C VAL A 360 1.90 -7.38 -21.04
N TYR A 361 1.43 -7.99 -19.96
CA TYR A 361 0.09 -7.68 -19.42
C TYR A 361 0.02 -6.36 -18.67
N LEU A 362 1.11 -5.92 -18.04
CA LEU A 362 1.14 -4.68 -17.28
C LEU A 362 1.54 -3.43 -18.06
N LYS A 363 2.31 -3.60 -19.16
CA LYS A 363 2.89 -2.43 -19.85
C LYS A 363 2.50 -2.32 -21.31
N GLU A 364 2.21 -3.44 -21.99
CA GLU A 364 2.07 -3.44 -23.44
C GLU A 364 0.63 -3.37 -23.93
N GLN A 365 -0.37 -3.56 -23.08
CA GLN A 365 -1.76 -3.46 -23.47
C GLN A 365 -2.39 -2.12 -23.11
N ASN A 366 -3.24 -1.63 -24.01
CA ASN A 366 -4.24 -0.61 -23.76
C ASN A 366 -5.63 -1.19 -24.02
N ILE A 367 -6.68 -0.46 -23.69
CA ILE A 367 -8.04 -0.96 -23.63
C ILE A 367 -8.96 -0.06 -24.43
N THR A 368 -9.75 -0.64 -25.33
CA THR A 368 -10.92 0.02 -25.94
C THR A 368 -12.16 -0.69 -25.42
N LEU A 369 -12.88 -0.05 -24.51
CA LEU A 369 -14.05 -0.65 -23.87
C LEU A 369 -15.19 -0.82 -24.88
N ASP A 370 -15.81 -2.00 -24.90
CA ASP A 370 -17.11 -2.22 -25.53
C ASP A 370 -18.20 -1.55 -24.69
N LEU A 371 -18.57 -0.33 -25.04
CA LEU A 371 -19.50 0.47 -24.25
C LEU A 371 -20.92 -0.10 -24.24
N VAL A 372 -21.32 -0.90 -25.23
CA VAL A 372 -22.62 -1.60 -25.22
C VAL A 372 -22.64 -2.63 -24.10
N ARG A 373 -21.60 -3.45 -24.01
CA ARG A 373 -21.43 -4.44 -22.96
C ARG A 373 -21.19 -3.79 -21.59
N PHE A 374 -20.39 -2.72 -21.57
CA PHE A 374 -19.99 -2.03 -20.35
C PHE A 374 -21.14 -1.24 -19.70
N ARG A 375 -22.12 -0.78 -20.49
CA ARG A 375 -23.23 0.05 -20.01
C ARG A 375 -24.00 -0.60 -18.84
N ARG A 376 -24.21 -1.90 -18.89
CA ARG A 376 -24.86 -2.65 -17.77
C ARG A 376 -24.11 -2.51 -16.46
N HIS A 377 -22.78 -2.53 -16.50
CA HIS A 377 -21.94 -2.34 -15.32
C HIS A 377 -22.03 -0.91 -14.79
N LEU A 378 -22.08 0.07 -15.68
CA LEU A 378 -22.30 1.48 -15.29
C LEU A 378 -23.66 1.68 -14.62
N GLU A 379 -24.73 1.10 -15.18
CA GLU A 379 -26.08 1.16 -14.63
C GLU A 379 -26.19 0.48 -13.26
N GLU A 380 -25.56 -0.69 -13.10
CA GLU A 380 -25.48 -1.36 -11.80
C GLU A 380 -24.69 -0.54 -10.77
N ALA A 381 -23.54 -0.01 -11.15
CA ALA A 381 -22.73 0.86 -10.29
C ALA A 381 -23.49 2.13 -9.89
N TYR A 382 -24.24 2.73 -10.83
CA TYR A 382 -25.07 3.90 -10.55
C TYR A 382 -26.17 3.60 -9.53
N ASN A 383 -26.86 2.47 -9.68
CA ASN A 383 -27.92 2.06 -8.76
C ASN A 383 -27.37 1.85 -7.33
N LYS A 384 -26.21 1.18 -7.21
CA LYS A 384 -25.52 1.00 -5.92
C LYS A 384 -25.07 2.34 -5.33
N ALA A 385 -24.44 3.22 -6.12
CA ALA A 385 -23.98 4.53 -5.69
C ALA A 385 -25.15 5.47 -5.31
N SER A 386 -26.28 5.39 -6.02
CA SER A 386 -27.50 6.14 -5.72
C SER A 386 -28.11 5.70 -4.39
N LYS A 387 -28.17 4.38 -4.15
CA LYS A 387 -28.63 3.82 -2.87
C LYS A 387 -27.72 4.28 -1.71
N PHE A 388 -26.41 4.27 -1.93
CA PHE A 388 -25.45 4.76 -0.94
C PHE A 388 -25.63 6.25 -0.63
N LEU A 389 -25.82 7.07 -1.66
CA LEU A 389 -26.09 8.51 -1.52
C LEU A 389 -27.37 8.77 -0.71
N GLN A 390 -28.45 8.01 -0.97
CA GLN A 390 -29.73 8.15 -0.25
C GLN A 390 -29.63 7.76 1.23
N ASN A 391 -28.82 6.77 1.56
CA ASN A 391 -28.70 6.23 2.93
C ASN A 391 -27.73 7.02 3.82
N LYS A 392 -26.80 7.78 3.25
CA LYS A 392 -25.72 8.48 3.97
C LYS A 392 -25.55 9.95 3.57
N GLY A 393 -26.47 10.48 2.77
CA GLY A 393 -26.51 11.90 2.36
C GLY A 393 -27.07 12.81 3.41
#